data_9879d19d4aa198354b80caaa3f502925
#
_entry.id   9879d19d4aa198354b80caaa3f502925
#
_cell.length_a   1.000
_cell.length_b   1.000
_cell.length_c   1.000
_cell.angle_alpha   90.00
_cell.angle_beta   90.00
_cell.angle_gamma   90.00
#
_symmetry.space_group_name_H-M   'P 1'
#
loop_
_entity.id
_entity.type
_entity.pdbx_description
1 polymer ?
#
loop_
_entity_poly.entity_id
_entity_poly.type
_entity_poly.pdbx_seq_one_letter_code
_entity_poly.pdbx_strand_id
1 'polypeptide(L)'
;MELNRRQICQMLAFGPPALNILADPLPFLPPAGGTGAQEKKTMPKVLMPIGDGSEVLDTLYAYYRIAEDDFEAVTAGPAARIYHLVMHEIPPNQDPPWDITRELPGYHLKADIAFGDVDPRQYVGLYVSGGRAPEYLRYDKDLMRITRHFFEANKPVGVICHGIEIVSAAGCIRGRTATTIPKCALDVEQGGATYVAKPCIVDGNLVTARGWQDLSPLLKNFMRMLKSARSK
;
A
#
# COMPACT_ATOMS: atom_id res chain seq x y z
N MET A 1 -29.35 -30.13 -31.45
CA MET A 1 -29.45 -28.90 -32.26
C MET A 1 -28.67 -27.85 -31.50
N GLU A 2 -27.38 -27.65 -31.81
CA GLU A 2 -26.50 -26.70 -31.11
C GLU A 2 -26.74 -25.29 -31.64
N LEU A 3 -27.08 -24.38 -30.77
CA LEU A 3 -27.22 -22.94 -31.07
C LEU A 3 -25.83 -22.31 -31.23
N ASN A 4 -25.61 -21.57 -32.31
CA ASN A 4 -24.36 -20.90 -32.56
C ASN A 4 -24.26 -19.57 -31.73
N ARG A 5 -23.03 -19.06 -31.53
CA ARG A 5 -22.76 -17.87 -30.69
C ARG A 5 -23.56 -16.61 -31.09
N ARG A 6 -23.94 -16.44 -32.37
CA ARG A 6 -24.77 -15.32 -32.85
C ARG A 6 -26.21 -15.40 -32.37
N GLN A 7 -26.77 -16.63 -32.29
CA GLN A 7 -28.14 -16.83 -31.82
C GLN A 7 -28.28 -16.60 -30.32
N ILE A 8 -27.23 -16.88 -29.54
CA ILE A 8 -27.19 -16.60 -28.10
C ILE A 8 -27.14 -15.07 -27.83
N CYS A 9 -26.38 -14.31 -28.58
CA CYS A 9 -26.30 -12.84 -28.42
C CYS A 9 -27.63 -12.15 -28.80
N GLN A 10 -28.43 -12.69 -29.70
CA GLN A 10 -29.72 -12.11 -30.04
C GLN A 10 -30.83 -12.38 -29.02
N MET A 11 -30.71 -13.43 -28.21
CA MET A 11 -31.67 -13.72 -27.13
C MET A 11 -31.50 -12.85 -25.89
N LEU A 12 -30.33 -12.21 -25.72
CA LEU A 12 -30.07 -11.31 -24.60
C LEU A 12 -30.45 -9.84 -24.84
N ALA A 13 -30.97 -9.51 -26.05
CA ALA A 13 -31.27 -8.12 -26.42
C ALA A 13 -32.73 -7.69 -26.18
N PHE A 14 -33.61 -8.56 -25.67
CA PHE A 14 -34.99 -8.22 -25.35
C PHE A 14 -35.23 -8.44 -23.85
N GLY A 15 -34.96 -7.40 -23.03
CA GLY A 15 -35.46 -7.31 -21.67
C GLY A 15 -36.99 -7.08 -21.68
N PRO A 16 -37.72 -7.49 -20.63
CA PRO A 16 -39.16 -7.27 -20.52
C PRO A 16 -39.48 -5.78 -20.55
N PRO A 17 -40.66 -5.37 -21.08
CA PRO A 17 -41.05 -3.97 -21.14
C PRO A 17 -41.11 -3.37 -19.74
N ALA A 18 -40.47 -2.23 -19.55
CA ALA A 18 -40.49 -1.48 -18.32
C ALA A 18 -41.93 -1.03 -18.00
N LEU A 19 -42.47 -1.55 -16.92
CA LEU A 19 -43.74 -1.07 -16.35
C LEU A 19 -43.44 0.27 -15.67
N ASN A 20 -43.78 1.39 -16.34
CA ASN A 20 -43.73 2.73 -15.77
C ASN A 20 -44.82 2.86 -14.68
N ILE A 21 -44.46 2.58 -13.43
CA ILE A 21 -45.25 3.02 -12.29
C ILE A 21 -44.76 4.43 -11.94
N LEU A 22 -45.52 5.43 -12.36
CA LEU A 22 -45.41 6.80 -11.86
C LEU A 22 -45.84 6.78 -10.38
N ALA A 23 -44.90 6.62 -9.49
CA ALA A 23 -45.07 6.93 -8.08
C ALA A 23 -44.61 8.39 -7.89
N ASP A 24 -45.53 9.28 -7.53
CA ASP A 24 -45.19 10.63 -7.10
C ASP A 24 -44.16 10.56 -5.96
N PRO A 25 -43.06 11.33 -6.02
CA PRO A 25 -42.12 11.36 -4.91
C PRO A 25 -42.81 12.05 -3.71
N LEU A 26 -42.93 11.30 -2.62
CA LEU A 26 -43.30 11.88 -1.32
C LEU A 26 -42.34 13.04 -1.00
N PRO A 27 -42.85 14.19 -0.53
CA PRO A 27 -42.00 15.31 -0.17
C PRO A 27 -41.07 14.89 0.98
N PHE A 28 -39.75 14.87 0.71
CA PHE A 28 -38.75 14.69 1.72
C PHE A 28 -38.74 15.93 2.62
N LEU A 29 -39.33 15.83 3.80
CA LEU A 29 -39.17 16.82 4.85
C LEU A 29 -37.75 16.68 5.42
N PRO A 30 -36.91 17.72 5.32
CA PRO A 30 -35.60 17.69 5.99
C PRO A 30 -35.84 17.64 7.51
N PRO A 31 -35.04 16.85 8.25
CA PRO A 31 -35.12 16.86 9.70
C PRO A 31 -34.81 18.28 10.22
N ALA A 32 -35.64 18.75 11.17
CA ALA A 32 -35.50 20.03 11.82
C ALA A 32 -34.09 20.23 12.37
N GLY A 33 -33.52 21.38 12.10
CA GLY A 33 -32.11 21.73 12.29
C GLY A 33 -31.58 21.46 13.70
N GLY A 34 -30.56 20.61 13.73
CA GLY A 34 -29.53 20.64 14.75
C GLY A 34 -28.32 21.38 14.18
N THR A 35 -28.15 22.65 14.53
CA THR A 35 -26.91 23.39 14.24
C THR A 35 -25.80 22.95 15.19
N GLY A 36 -25.35 21.74 15.05
CA GLY A 36 -24.09 21.28 15.56
C GLY A 36 -23.21 21.06 14.35
N ALA A 37 -22.34 21.99 14.02
CA ALA A 37 -21.22 21.72 13.14
C ALA A 37 -20.40 20.64 13.83
N GLN A 38 -20.63 19.35 13.51
CA GLN A 38 -19.70 18.30 13.85
C GLN A 38 -18.42 18.66 13.10
N GLU A 39 -17.40 19.12 13.83
CA GLU A 39 -16.05 19.18 13.34
C GLU A 39 -15.73 17.81 12.75
N LYS A 40 -15.55 17.76 11.43
CA LYS A 40 -15.19 16.55 10.71
C LYS A 40 -13.80 16.17 11.22
N LYS A 41 -13.76 15.26 12.21
CA LYS A 41 -12.51 14.79 12.81
C LYS A 41 -11.63 14.29 11.67
N THR A 42 -10.59 15.05 11.33
CA THR A 42 -9.66 14.68 10.27
C THR A 42 -8.93 13.40 10.68
N MET A 43 -9.03 12.36 9.86
CA MET A 43 -8.30 11.11 10.12
C MET A 43 -6.79 11.35 10.00
N PRO A 44 -5.98 10.77 10.90
CA PRO A 44 -4.52 10.87 10.77
C PRO A 44 -4.07 10.12 9.50
N LYS A 45 -3.13 10.74 8.76
CA LYS A 45 -2.68 10.26 7.46
C LYS A 45 -1.46 9.37 7.57
N VAL A 46 -1.46 8.25 6.83
CA VAL A 46 -0.30 7.38 6.63
C VAL A 46 0.13 7.47 5.17
N LEU A 47 1.38 7.81 4.92
CA LEU A 47 1.92 7.94 3.58
C LEU A 47 2.33 6.57 3.03
N MET A 48 1.98 6.30 1.78
CA MET A 48 2.30 5.06 1.06
C MET A 48 2.94 5.38 -0.29
N PRO A 49 4.28 5.37 -0.41
CA PRO A 49 4.96 5.48 -1.70
C PRO A 49 4.58 4.32 -2.62
N ILE A 50 4.21 4.64 -3.86
CA ILE A 50 3.90 3.68 -4.92
C ILE A 50 4.56 4.10 -6.24
N GLY A 51 4.73 3.13 -7.12
CA GLY A 51 5.21 3.32 -8.48
C GLY A 51 4.78 2.16 -9.37
N ASP A 52 5.09 2.22 -10.67
CA ASP A 52 4.89 1.07 -11.54
C ASP A 52 5.70 -0.12 -11.02
N GLY A 53 5.08 -1.28 -10.94
CA GLY A 53 5.70 -2.48 -10.38
C GLY A 53 5.64 -2.60 -8.86
N SER A 54 4.89 -1.76 -8.13
CA SER A 54 4.58 -2.03 -6.73
C SER A 54 3.81 -3.34 -6.60
N GLU A 55 4.14 -4.17 -5.60
CA GLU A 55 3.52 -5.48 -5.41
C GLU A 55 2.08 -5.34 -4.90
N VAL A 56 1.15 -6.09 -5.49
CA VAL A 56 -0.31 -6.01 -5.25
C VAL A 56 -0.66 -6.25 -3.78
N LEU A 57 -0.25 -7.40 -3.21
CA LEU A 57 -0.63 -7.76 -1.84
C LEU A 57 0.05 -6.87 -0.81
N ASP A 58 1.36 -6.58 -1.01
CA ASP A 58 2.11 -5.69 -0.13
C ASP A 58 1.47 -4.29 -0.07
N THR A 59 0.88 -3.84 -1.17
CA THR A 59 0.30 -2.49 -1.29
C THR A 59 -1.17 -2.46 -0.88
N LEU A 60 -2.03 -3.28 -1.51
CA LEU A 60 -3.48 -3.17 -1.33
C LEU A 60 -3.96 -3.68 0.03
N TYR A 61 -3.34 -4.75 0.56
CA TYR A 61 -3.71 -5.22 1.89
C TYR A 61 -3.37 -4.16 2.95
N ALA A 62 -2.22 -3.51 2.85
CA ALA A 62 -1.86 -2.42 3.75
C ALA A 62 -2.78 -1.20 3.60
N TYR A 63 -3.11 -0.83 2.36
CA TYR A 63 -4.01 0.29 2.05
C TYR A 63 -5.36 0.13 2.76
N TYR A 64 -6.00 -1.03 2.60
CA TYR A 64 -7.29 -1.29 3.25
C TYR A 64 -7.14 -1.46 4.77
N ARG A 65 -6.09 -2.15 5.23
CA ARG A 65 -5.88 -2.40 6.65
C ARG A 65 -5.64 -1.12 7.46
N ILE A 66 -4.98 -0.12 6.86
CA ILE A 66 -4.78 1.20 7.45
C ILE A 66 -6.14 1.91 7.60
N ALA A 67 -6.98 1.85 6.57
CA ALA A 67 -8.30 2.47 6.58
C ALA A 67 -9.26 1.84 7.60
N GLU A 68 -9.19 0.53 7.85
CA GLU A 68 -10.01 -0.18 8.84
C GLU A 68 -9.81 0.31 10.29
N ASP A 69 -8.68 0.91 10.58
CA ASP A 69 -8.33 1.40 11.93
C ASP A 69 -8.42 2.94 12.07
N ASP A 70 -9.26 3.60 11.29
CA ASP A 70 -9.51 5.06 11.31
C ASP A 70 -8.25 5.91 10.98
N PHE A 71 -7.42 5.44 10.06
CA PHE A 71 -6.36 6.22 9.42
C PHE A 71 -6.68 6.42 7.94
N GLU A 72 -6.22 7.51 7.38
CA GLU A 72 -6.28 7.76 5.93
C GLU A 72 -4.99 7.25 5.28
N ALA A 73 -5.10 6.24 4.41
CA ALA A 73 -3.99 5.80 3.59
C ALA A 73 -3.87 6.74 2.38
N VAL A 74 -2.78 7.50 2.29
CA VAL A 74 -2.51 8.44 1.20
C VAL A 74 -1.38 7.90 0.34
N THR A 75 -1.68 7.64 -0.92
CA THR A 75 -0.71 7.14 -1.89
C THR A 75 0.07 8.28 -2.55
N ALA A 76 1.38 8.15 -2.62
CA ALA A 76 2.26 9.11 -3.27
C ALA A 76 3.14 8.42 -4.31
N GLY A 77 3.45 9.13 -5.41
CA GLY A 77 4.31 8.61 -6.47
C GLY A 77 5.22 9.71 -7.05
N PRO A 78 6.11 9.37 -8.00
CA PRO A 78 6.87 10.38 -8.75
C PRO A 78 5.99 11.47 -9.38
N ALA A 79 4.75 11.10 -9.74
CA ALA A 79 3.71 12.01 -10.21
C ALA A 79 2.35 11.57 -9.65
N ALA A 80 1.39 12.49 -9.54
CA ALA A 80 0.00 12.16 -9.16
C ALA A 80 -0.75 11.54 -10.35
N ARG A 81 -0.54 10.24 -10.60
CA ARG A 81 -1.14 9.50 -11.72
C ARG A 81 -1.50 8.06 -11.30
N ILE A 82 -2.12 7.32 -12.21
CA ILE A 82 -2.34 5.88 -12.04
C ILE A 82 -1.04 5.13 -12.30
N TYR A 83 -0.73 4.17 -11.42
CA TYR A 83 0.40 3.25 -11.51
C TYR A 83 -0.08 1.82 -11.68
N HIS A 84 0.71 1.02 -12.41
CA HIS A 84 0.46 -0.39 -12.65
C HIS A 84 1.14 -1.20 -11.53
N LEU A 85 0.35 -1.96 -10.79
CA LEU A 85 0.87 -2.90 -9.81
C LEU A 85 1.22 -4.22 -10.48
N VAL A 86 2.06 -5.00 -9.82
CA VAL A 86 2.44 -6.34 -10.27
C VAL A 86 2.12 -7.37 -9.19
N MET A 87 1.80 -8.56 -9.64
CA MET A 87 1.60 -9.71 -8.76
C MET A 87 2.81 -10.64 -8.88
N HIS A 88 3.40 -10.99 -7.75
CA HIS A 88 4.45 -11.97 -7.70
C HIS A 88 3.91 -13.32 -7.21
N GLU A 89 4.30 -14.38 -7.87
CA GLU A 89 4.00 -15.74 -7.43
C GLU A 89 5.26 -16.61 -7.50
N ILE A 90 5.28 -17.67 -6.69
CA ILE A 90 6.24 -18.76 -6.84
C ILE A 90 5.52 -19.81 -7.66
N PRO A 91 5.93 -20.04 -8.94
CA PRO A 91 5.25 -21.02 -9.79
C PRO A 91 5.31 -22.41 -9.16
N PRO A 92 4.19 -23.08 -8.93
CA PRO A 92 4.20 -24.44 -8.42
C PRO A 92 4.62 -25.44 -9.50
N ASN A 93 5.31 -26.50 -9.10
CA ASN A 93 5.56 -27.69 -9.93
C ASN A 93 6.13 -27.38 -11.34
N GLN A 94 7.11 -26.47 -11.43
CA GLN A 94 7.80 -26.19 -12.71
C GLN A 94 8.86 -27.23 -12.96
N ASP A 95 8.96 -27.68 -14.21
CA ASP A 95 10.03 -28.53 -14.73
C ASP A 95 10.61 -27.89 -16.00
N PRO A 96 11.85 -27.41 -16.04
CA PRO A 96 12.80 -27.34 -14.89
C PRO A 96 12.32 -26.40 -13.77
N PRO A 97 12.86 -26.54 -12.54
CA PRO A 97 12.50 -25.68 -11.43
C PRO A 97 12.73 -24.21 -11.72
N TRP A 98 11.87 -23.37 -11.17
CA TRP A 98 11.94 -21.91 -11.31
C TRP A 98 12.53 -21.29 -10.03
N ASP A 99 13.70 -20.65 -10.16
CA ASP A 99 14.48 -20.19 -9.00
C ASP A 99 14.06 -18.80 -8.47
N ILE A 100 13.24 -18.09 -9.24
CA ILE A 100 12.79 -16.74 -8.88
C ILE A 100 11.25 -16.65 -8.87
N THR A 101 10.71 -15.58 -8.30
CA THR A 101 9.28 -15.28 -8.42
C THR A 101 8.93 -14.92 -9.86
N ARG A 102 7.78 -15.38 -10.33
CA ARG A 102 7.17 -14.94 -11.58
C ARG A 102 6.38 -13.66 -11.35
N GLU A 103 6.54 -12.70 -12.24
CA GLU A 103 5.80 -11.44 -12.23
C GLU A 103 4.65 -11.50 -13.25
N LEU A 104 3.47 -11.09 -12.79
CA LEU A 104 2.26 -11.01 -13.60
C LEU A 104 1.66 -9.60 -13.47
N PRO A 105 0.89 -9.12 -14.49
CA PRO A 105 0.14 -7.88 -14.36
C PRO A 105 -0.81 -7.92 -13.15
N GLY A 106 -0.78 -6.88 -12.33
CA GLY A 106 -1.68 -6.71 -11.19
C GLY A 106 -2.77 -5.67 -11.47
N TYR A 107 -3.31 -5.09 -10.40
CA TYR A 107 -4.28 -4.00 -10.47
C TYR A 107 -3.60 -2.65 -10.75
N HIS A 108 -4.42 -1.59 -10.75
CA HIS A 108 -3.96 -0.21 -10.87
C HIS A 108 -4.28 0.53 -9.59
N LEU A 109 -3.41 1.44 -9.19
CA LEU A 109 -3.63 2.32 -8.06
C LEU A 109 -3.23 3.74 -8.44
N LYS A 110 -4.10 4.71 -8.11
CA LYS A 110 -3.80 6.12 -8.35
C LYS A 110 -2.93 6.64 -7.20
N ALA A 111 -1.87 7.37 -7.51
CA ALA A 111 -1.20 8.19 -6.52
C ALA A 111 -2.00 9.50 -6.32
N ASP A 112 -2.34 9.78 -5.06
CA ASP A 112 -3.11 10.96 -4.69
C ASP A 112 -2.28 12.24 -4.82
N ILE A 113 -0.95 12.14 -4.61
CA ILE A 113 -0.03 13.28 -4.58
C ILE A 113 1.32 12.89 -5.20
N ALA A 114 2.00 13.85 -5.81
CA ALA A 114 3.39 13.69 -6.26
C ALA A 114 4.37 13.81 -5.08
N PHE A 115 5.51 13.10 -5.12
CA PHE A 115 6.52 13.16 -4.05
C PHE A 115 7.01 14.58 -3.78
N GLY A 116 7.16 15.39 -4.84
CA GLY A 116 7.59 16.80 -4.72
C GLY A 116 6.64 17.66 -3.89
N ASP A 117 5.35 17.33 -3.87
CA ASP A 117 4.30 18.09 -3.19
C ASP A 117 4.02 17.57 -1.76
N VAL A 118 4.65 16.46 -1.34
CA VAL A 118 4.46 15.88 0.00
C VAL A 118 5.14 16.72 1.07
N ASP A 119 4.34 17.25 2.01
CA ASP A 119 4.83 17.71 3.30
C ASP A 119 4.76 16.55 4.33
N PRO A 120 5.89 15.90 4.68
CA PRO A 120 5.88 14.70 5.52
C PRO A 120 5.47 14.98 6.98
N ARG A 121 5.38 16.24 7.39
CA ARG A 121 4.91 16.64 8.73
C ARG A 121 3.44 16.33 8.92
N GLN A 122 2.65 16.31 7.84
CA GLN A 122 1.21 16.04 7.84
C GLN A 122 0.85 14.56 8.04
N TYR A 123 1.83 13.67 8.05
CA TYR A 123 1.63 12.23 8.14
C TYR A 123 2.15 11.68 9.46
N VAL A 124 1.41 10.72 10.03
CA VAL A 124 1.75 10.08 11.31
C VAL A 124 2.59 8.81 11.14
N GLY A 125 2.71 8.29 9.93
CA GLY A 125 3.49 7.09 9.61
C GLY A 125 3.77 6.96 8.13
N LEU A 126 4.75 6.12 7.80
CA LEU A 126 5.18 5.76 6.45
C LEU A 126 5.06 4.25 6.27
N TYR A 127 4.42 3.79 5.20
CA TYR A 127 4.41 2.38 4.83
C TYR A 127 5.00 2.20 3.44
N VAL A 128 6.04 1.38 3.33
CA VAL A 128 6.80 1.15 2.10
C VAL A 128 6.57 -0.28 1.62
N SER A 129 5.83 -0.44 0.52
CA SER A 129 5.57 -1.72 -0.13
C SER A 129 6.76 -2.20 -0.95
N GLY A 130 6.70 -3.47 -1.37
CA GLY A 130 7.69 -4.10 -2.23
C GLY A 130 7.34 -4.09 -3.71
N GLY A 131 7.75 -5.15 -4.41
CA GLY A 131 7.68 -5.27 -5.85
C GLY A 131 8.93 -4.69 -6.51
N ARG A 132 8.80 -4.32 -7.79
CA ARG A 132 9.88 -3.74 -8.60
C ARG A 132 10.02 -2.22 -8.44
N ALA A 133 8.97 -1.55 -7.95
CA ALA A 133 8.97 -0.09 -7.79
C ALA A 133 10.16 0.42 -6.94
N PRO A 134 10.55 -0.19 -5.81
CA PRO A 134 11.71 0.24 -5.03
C PRO A 134 13.02 0.30 -5.82
N GLU A 135 13.22 -0.55 -6.83
CA GLU A 135 14.45 -0.60 -7.64
C GLU A 135 14.79 0.76 -8.28
N TYR A 136 13.78 1.54 -8.65
CA TYR A 136 13.98 2.87 -9.25
C TYR A 136 13.54 4.02 -8.35
N LEU A 137 12.55 3.82 -7.49
CA LEU A 137 12.10 4.85 -6.55
C LEU A 137 13.18 5.25 -5.55
N ARG A 138 14.11 4.33 -5.23
CA ARG A 138 15.26 4.59 -4.36
C ARG A 138 16.20 5.71 -4.84
N TYR A 139 16.08 6.14 -6.10
CA TYR A 139 16.82 7.25 -6.68
C TYR A 139 16.06 8.58 -6.66
N ASP A 140 14.79 8.58 -6.29
CA ASP A 140 13.97 9.79 -6.21
C ASP A 140 14.38 10.63 -4.99
N LYS A 141 14.83 11.87 -5.24
CA LYS A 141 15.36 12.75 -4.19
C LYS A 141 14.31 13.18 -3.18
N ASP A 142 13.07 13.39 -3.64
CA ASP A 142 11.96 13.78 -2.78
C ASP A 142 11.51 12.61 -1.90
N LEU A 143 11.43 11.40 -2.44
CA LEU A 143 11.15 10.23 -1.63
C LEU A 143 12.25 9.98 -0.59
N MET A 144 13.53 10.19 -0.93
CA MET A 144 14.63 10.08 0.05
C MET A 144 14.50 11.14 1.16
N ARG A 145 14.16 12.37 0.83
CA ARG A 145 13.87 13.45 1.80
C ARG A 145 12.71 13.09 2.71
N ILE A 146 11.61 12.62 2.13
CA ILE A 146 10.42 12.16 2.86
C ILE A 146 10.78 11.04 3.81
N THR A 147 11.46 10.00 3.33
CA THR A 147 11.84 8.84 4.14
C THR A 147 12.68 9.23 5.34
N ARG A 148 13.71 10.06 5.17
CA ARG A 148 14.56 10.53 6.28
C ARG A 148 13.74 11.25 7.35
N HIS A 149 12.79 12.11 6.96
CA HIS A 149 11.93 12.81 7.90
C HIS A 149 11.22 11.88 8.89
N PHE A 150 10.69 10.74 8.42
CA PHE A 150 9.99 9.79 9.31
C PHE A 150 10.92 9.16 10.34
N PHE A 151 12.16 8.88 9.98
CA PHE A 151 13.16 8.36 10.90
C PHE A 151 13.66 9.43 11.89
N GLU A 152 13.95 10.62 11.42
CA GLU A 152 14.39 11.77 12.23
C GLU A 152 13.31 12.20 13.23
N ALA A 153 12.06 12.21 12.80
CA ALA A 153 10.90 12.52 13.64
C ALA A 153 10.43 11.33 14.50
N ASN A 154 11.12 10.19 14.44
CA ASN A 154 10.78 8.95 15.15
C ASN A 154 9.32 8.51 14.94
N LYS A 155 8.77 8.76 13.74
CA LYS A 155 7.43 8.32 13.34
C LYS A 155 7.45 6.85 12.92
N PRO A 156 6.34 6.09 13.10
CA PRO A 156 6.24 4.70 12.67
C PRO A 156 6.55 4.50 11.19
N VAL A 157 7.41 3.51 10.88
CA VAL A 157 7.76 3.12 9.51
C VAL A 157 7.57 1.61 9.37
N GLY A 158 6.67 1.20 8.47
CA GLY A 158 6.47 -0.19 8.07
C GLY A 158 7.10 -0.44 6.70
N VAL A 159 7.87 -1.53 6.55
CA VAL A 159 8.60 -1.85 5.31
C VAL A 159 8.47 -3.33 5.00
N ILE A 160 8.18 -3.67 3.76
CA ILE A 160 8.04 -5.06 3.35
C ILE A 160 8.80 -5.34 2.05
N CYS A 161 9.32 -6.58 1.94
CA CYS A 161 9.90 -7.08 0.69
C CYS A 161 11.02 -6.16 0.18
N HIS A 162 11.02 -5.81 -1.10
CA HIS A 162 11.98 -4.88 -1.72
C HIS A 162 11.88 -3.43 -1.21
N GLY A 163 10.85 -3.09 -0.44
CA GLY A 163 10.75 -1.77 0.18
C GLY A 163 11.95 -1.38 1.04
N ILE A 164 12.71 -2.36 1.51
CA ILE A 164 13.95 -2.14 2.26
C ILE A 164 15.00 -1.34 1.47
N GLU A 165 15.00 -1.43 0.14
CA GLU A 165 15.91 -0.70 -0.74
C GLU A 165 15.76 0.81 -0.58
N ILE A 166 14.52 1.30 -0.38
CA ILE A 166 14.22 2.73 -0.20
C ILE A 166 14.82 3.24 1.13
N VAL A 167 14.55 2.55 2.24
CA VAL A 167 15.04 2.99 3.55
C VAL A 167 16.54 2.80 3.71
N SER A 168 17.13 1.83 3.02
CA SER A 168 18.58 1.64 2.91
C SER A 168 19.22 2.78 2.12
N ALA A 169 18.71 3.09 0.93
CA ALA A 169 19.20 4.19 0.09
C ALA A 169 19.07 5.56 0.78
N ALA A 170 18.02 5.74 1.59
CA ALA A 170 17.85 6.95 2.41
C ALA A 170 18.87 7.05 3.57
N GLY A 171 19.65 5.96 3.85
CA GLY A 171 20.63 5.92 4.95
C GLY A 171 20.00 5.74 6.34
N CYS A 172 18.76 5.25 6.42
CA CYS A 172 17.96 5.27 7.64
C CYS A 172 18.09 4.04 8.52
N ILE A 173 18.76 2.97 8.05
CA ILE A 173 18.80 1.68 8.75
C ILE A 173 20.13 1.35 9.41
N ARG A 174 21.12 2.23 9.35
CA ARG A 174 22.45 2.01 9.96
C ARG A 174 22.33 1.71 11.46
N GLY A 175 22.98 0.60 11.87
CA GLY A 175 22.98 0.14 13.26
C GLY A 175 21.69 -0.50 13.73
N ARG A 176 20.71 -0.69 12.85
CA ARG A 176 19.44 -1.35 13.15
C ARG A 176 19.45 -2.84 12.83
N THR A 177 18.44 -3.55 13.30
CA THR A 177 18.15 -4.93 12.90
C THR A 177 16.94 -4.92 11.98
N ALA A 178 17.04 -5.59 10.83
CA ALA A 178 15.95 -5.64 9.86
C ALA A 178 15.84 -7.01 9.19
N THR A 179 14.66 -7.27 8.64
CA THR A 179 14.41 -8.41 7.75
C THR A 179 13.88 -7.92 6.42
N THR A 180 14.04 -8.72 5.40
CA THR A 180 13.55 -8.47 4.05
C THR A 180 13.49 -9.79 3.28
N ILE A 181 12.99 -9.76 2.06
CA ILE A 181 13.10 -10.91 1.17
C ILE A 181 14.58 -11.27 0.98
N PRO A 182 14.98 -12.55 0.99
CA PRO A 182 16.40 -12.95 0.99
C PRO A 182 17.28 -12.29 -0.08
N LYS A 183 16.73 -12.01 -1.26
CA LYS A 183 17.45 -11.34 -2.36
C LYS A 183 17.85 -9.89 -2.07
N CYS A 184 17.21 -9.24 -1.10
CA CYS A 184 17.55 -7.87 -0.65
C CYS A 184 18.33 -7.86 0.67
N ALA A 185 18.83 -9.01 1.14
CA ALA A 185 19.67 -9.08 2.34
C ALA A 185 20.91 -8.18 2.24
N LEU A 186 21.52 -8.12 1.07
CA LEU A 186 22.67 -7.24 0.80
C LEU A 186 22.33 -5.75 0.95
N ASP A 187 21.11 -5.33 0.60
CA ASP A 187 20.68 -3.93 0.80
C ASP A 187 20.62 -3.58 2.29
N VAL A 188 20.22 -4.53 3.14
CA VAL A 188 20.23 -4.35 4.60
C VAL A 188 21.66 -4.18 5.10
N GLU A 189 22.56 -5.10 4.72
CA GLU A 189 23.97 -5.12 5.16
C GLU A 189 24.73 -3.91 4.65
N GLN A 190 24.60 -3.56 3.37
CA GLN A 190 25.21 -2.37 2.77
C GLN A 190 24.67 -1.07 3.37
N GLY A 191 23.39 -1.05 3.78
CA GLY A 191 22.80 0.04 4.55
C GLY A 191 23.33 0.16 5.97
N GLY A 192 24.20 -0.78 6.40
CA GLY A 192 24.83 -0.81 7.73
C GLY A 192 23.94 -1.38 8.82
N ALA A 193 22.91 -2.15 8.46
CA ALA A 193 22.03 -2.86 9.37
C ALA A 193 22.41 -4.34 9.49
N THR A 194 21.91 -5.01 10.54
CA THR A 194 22.00 -6.45 10.71
C THR A 194 20.80 -7.13 10.06
N TYR A 195 21.05 -7.97 9.05
CA TYR A 195 19.98 -8.79 8.47
C TYR A 195 19.65 -10.00 9.35
N VAL A 196 18.36 -10.23 9.59
CA VAL A 196 17.87 -11.42 10.32
C VAL A 196 16.73 -12.06 9.56
N ALA A 197 16.88 -13.33 9.19
CA ALA A 197 15.90 -14.11 8.43
C ALA A 197 14.70 -14.54 9.32
N LYS A 198 13.90 -13.55 9.80
CA LYS A 198 12.66 -13.78 10.56
C LYS A 198 11.46 -13.20 9.81
N PRO A 199 10.25 -13.71 10.02
CA PRO A 199 9.04 -13.20 9.36
C PRO A 199 8.83 -11.70 9.56
N CYS A 200 9.07 -11.20 10.76
CA CYS A 200 8.91 -9.80 11.11
C CYS A 200 9.92 -9.38 12.19
N ILE A 201 10.50 -8.20 12.03
CA ILE A 201 11.39 -7.55 13.00
C ILE A 201 10.81 -6.18 13.35
N VAL A 202 10.84 -5.86 14.65
CA VAL A 202 10.54 -4.53 15.18
C VAL A 202 11.81 -3.98 15.81
N ASP A 203 12.27 -2.83 15.34
CA ASP A 203 13.45 -2.14 15.86
C ASP A 203 13.14 -0.64 15.98
N GLY A 204 12.88 -0.19 17.22
CA GLY A 204 12.45 1.17 17.49
C GLY A 204 11.16 1.55 16.75
N ASN A 205 11.24 2.56 15.89
CA ASN A 205 10.11 3.01 15.06
C ASN A 205 9.98 2.26 13.72
N LEU A 206 10.86 1.29 13.44
CA LEU A 206 10.88 0.52 12.19
C LEU A 206 10.30 -0.88 12.41
N VAL A 207 9.38 -1.28 11.54
CA VAL A 207 8.88 -2.66 11.42
C VAL A 207 9.18 -3.16 10.02
N THR A 208 9.85 -4.31 9.91
CA THR A 208 10.19 -4.91 8.62
C THR A 208 9.65 -6.34 8.50
N ALA A 209 9.33 -6.77 7.29
CA ALA A 209 8.91 -8.15 6.97
C ALA A 209 9.45 -8.61 5.62
N ARG A 210 9.46 -9.93 5.40
CA ARG A 210 10.10 -10.54 4.23
C ARG A 210 9.31 -10.35 2.94
N GLY A 211 7.99 -10.52 2.99
CA GLY A 211 7.14 -10.44 1.80
C GLY A 211 5.67 -10.68 2.17
N TRP A 212 4.79 -10.81 1.17
CA TRP A 212 3.34 -10.88 1.36
C TRP A 212 2.86 -11.96 2.35
N GLN A 213 3.57 -13.06 2.50
CA GLN A 213 3.25 -14.11 3.48
C GLN A 213 3.38 -13.65 4.93
N ASP A 214 4.12 -12.56 5.17
CA ASP A 214 4.39 -11.99 6.50
C ASP A 214 3.66 -10.66 6.75
N LEU A 215 2.68 -10.31 5.91
CA LEU A 215 1.87 -9.07 6.05
C LEU A 215 1.15 -8.99 7.40
N SER A 216 0.62 -10.12 7.89
CA SER A 216 -0.13 -10.15 9.14
C SER A 216 0.71 -9.70 10.35
N PRO A 217 1.89 -10.28 10.65
CA PRO A 217 2.74 -9.81 11.75
C PRO A 217 3.28 -8.38 11.52
N LEU A 218 3.59 -8.00 10.28
CA LEU A 218 4.03 -6.65 9.95
C LEU A 218 2.96 -5.63 10.32
N LEU A 219 1.77 -5.75 9.73
CA LEU A 219 0.70 -4.77 9.92
C LEU A 219 0.14 -4.77 11.34
N LYS A 220 0.10 -5.92 12.02
CA LYS A 220 -0.24 -5.96 13.45
C LYS A 220 0.68 -5.07 14.29
N ASN A 221 1.98 -5.11 14.05
CA ASN A 221 2.95 -4.30 14.78
C ASN A 221 2.92 -2.83 14.32
N PHE A 222 2.87 -2.58 13.03
CA PHE A 222 2.79 -1.23 12.46
C PHE A 222 1.56 -0.47 12.96
N MET A 223 0.37 -1.07 12.90
CA MET A 223 -0.87 -0.47 13.39
C MET A 223 -0.83 -0.21 14.90
N ARG A 224 -0.20 -1.09 15.69
CA ARG A 224 0.02 -0.86 17.12
C ARG A 224 0.87 0.40 17.36
N MET A 225 1.95 0.56 16.58
CA MET A 225 2.81 1.74 16.68
C MET A 225 2.08 3.02 16.28
N LEU A 226 1.29 3.00 15.20
CA LEU A 226 0.47 4.14 14.78
C LEU A 226 -0.53 4.56 15.87
N LYS A 227 -1.24 3.60 16.47
CA LYS A 227 -2.19 3.84 17.55
C LYS A 227 -1.50 4.44 18.79
N SER A 228 -0.32 3.93 19.14
CA SER A 228 0.46 4.44 20.27
C SER A 228 1.00 5.85 20.02
N ALA A 229 1.35 6.20 18.79
CA ALA A 229 1.79 7.54 18.41
C ALA A 229 0.64 8.56 18.43
N ARG A 230 -0.61 8.13 18.16
CA ARG A 230 -1.82 8.97 18.19
C ARG A 230 -2.24 9.34 19.62
N SER A 231 -1.85 8.55 20.62
CA SER A 231 -2.27 8.72 22.01
C SER A 231 -1.34 9.65 22.80
N LYS A 232 -0.26 10.12 22.19
CA LYS A 232 0.71 11.08 22.73
C LYS A 232 0.45 12.48 22.18
#